data_150fd4c1857e04e980d6188ab74dd37c
#
_entry.id   150fd4c1857e04e980d6188ab74dd37c
#
_cell.length_a   1.000
_cell.length_b   1.000
_cell.length_c   1.000
_cell.angle_alpha   90.00
_cell.angle_beta   90.00
_cell.angle_gamma   90.00
#
_symmetry.space_group_name_H-M   'P 1'
#
loop_
_entity.id
_entity.type
_entity.pdbx_description
1 polymer ?
#
loop_
_entity_poly.entity_id
_entity_poly.type
_entity_poly.pdbx_seq_one_letter_code
_entity_poly.pdbx_strand_id
1 'polypeptide(L)'
;MKRLIPVILCCAMLLAACGSSNTASSAAESESTSAVTSEAASEEASSEETIGEGDSETEIVVSDEANTANLDAAVAAIEAVNPIANPRALDDFSVENELMLTMDNLVGYKGDVTNDQADCGLVFVAQAKDGQVDAVKAELEAYKESLSANDLYAEFADKIALAKDARIVTNGNYVAIVIAGIANPDYTAIDTALETALSF
;
A
#
# COMPACT_ATOMS: atom_id res chain seq x y z
N MET A 1 -19.95 16.95 -48.90
CA MET A 1 -19.23 16.00 -49.81
C MET A 1 -18.94 14.76 -48.94
N LYS A 2 -19.63 13.67 -49.27
CA LYS A 2 -19.52 12.38 -48.66
C LYS A 2 -18.26 11.68 -49.07
N ARG A 3 -17.46 11.14 -48.15
CA ARG A 3 -16.51 10.06 -48.46
C ARG A 3 -16.62 8.97 -47.39
N LEU A 4 -17.31 7.91 -47.81
CA LEU A 4 -17.27 6.57 -47.24
C LEU A 4 -15.96 5.92 -47.66
N ILE A 5 -15.30 5.22 -46.75
CA ILE A 5 -14.27 4.21 -47.07
C ILE A 5 -14.50 3.00 -46.15
N PRO A 6 -14.39 1.78 -46.69
CA PRO A 6 -15.05 0.61 -46.13
C PRO A 6 -14.16 -0.26 -45.21
N VAL A 7 -14.88 -1.00 -44.41
CA VAL A 7 -14.55 -2.21 -43.66
C VAL A 7 -13.61 -3.18 -44.42
N ILE A 8 -12.58 -3.65 -43.70
CA ILE A 8 -11.99 -4.97 -44.00
C ILE A 8 -11.96 -5.76 -42.69
N LEU A 9 -12.81 -6.75 -42.70
CA LEU A 9 -12.98 -7.87 -41.81
C LEU A 9 -11.89 -8.91 -42.16
N CYS A 10 -11.10 -9.37 -41.22
CA CYS A 10 -10.35 -10.61 -41.35
C CYS A 10 -10.41 -11.41 -40.07
N CYS A 11 -11.27 -12.40 -40.09
CA CYS A 11 -11.29 -13.54 -39.18
C CYS A 11 -10.08 -14.44 -39.42
N ALA A 12 -9.46 -14.93 -38.39
CA ALA A 12 -8.81 -16.23 -38.42
C ALA A 12 -8.85 -16.86 -37.03
N MET A 13 -9.74 -17.82 -36.87
CA MET A 13 -9.77 -18.82 -35.81
C MET A 13 -8.64 -19.83 -36.05
N LEU A 14 -8.00 -20.24 -34.99
CA LEU A 14 -7.38 -21.55 -34.88
C LEU A 14 -7.55 -22.07 -33.46
N LEU A 15 -8.46 -23.01 -33.36
CA LEU A 15 -8.60 -23.98 -32.26
C LEU A 15 -7.51 -25.05 -32.44
N ALA A 16 -6.82 -25.35 -31.37
CA ALA A 16 -6.17 -26.65 -31.21
C ALA A 16 -6.34 -27.09 -29.75
N ALA A 17 -7.21 -28.04 -29.58
CA ALA A 17 -7.39 -28.87 -28.40
C ALA A 17 -6.48 -30.08 -28.50
N CYS A 18 -6.03 -30.58 -27.36
CA CYS A 18 -5.71 -31.98 -26.98
C CYS A 18 -4.85 -31.88 -25.72
N GLY A 19 -5.13 -32.49 -24.62
CA GLY A 19 -5.84 -33.70 -24.33
C GLY A 19 -5.05 -34.46 -23.28
N SER A 20 -5.73 -34.77 -22.21
CA SER A 20 -5.70 -36.00 -21.40
C SER A 20 -4.41 -36.51 -20.78
N SER A 21 -4.49 -36.60 -19.55
CA SER A 21 -4.69 -37.76 -18.65
C SER A 21 -3.44 -38.39 -18.04
N ASN A 22 -3.58 -38.52 -16.80
CA ASN A 22 -3.57 -39.71 -15.94
C ASN A 22 -2.32 -39.99 -15.12
N THR A 23 -2.62 -40.09 -13.92
CA THR A 23 -2.67 -41.15 -12.90
C THR A 23 -1.40 -41.29 -12.05
N ALA A 24 -1.68 -40.99 -10.80
CA ALA A 24 -1.59 -41.86 -9.63
C ALA A 24 -0.22 -42.43 -9.21
N SER A 25 -0.03 -42.18 -7.95
CA SER A 25 0.30 -43.14 -6.93
C SER A 25 1.76 -43.29 -6.49
N SER A 26 1.86 -43.22 -5.22
CA SER A 26 2.58 -44.03 -4.25
C SER A 26 3.77 -43.37 -3.54
N ALA A 27 3.47 -43.02 -2.34
CA ALA A 27 4.07 -43.36 -1.06
C ALA A 27 5.51 -43.91 -1.07
N ALA A 28 6.35 -43.33 -0.29
CA ALA A 28 7.13 -43.96 0.76
C ALA A 28 7.94 -42.96 1.54
N GLU A 29 7.67 -42.92 2.81
CA GLU A 29 8.44 -42.69 3.98
C GLU A 29 9.95 -42.83 3.81
N SER A 30 10.70 -41.97 4.43
CA SER A 30 11.74 -42.35 5.34
C SER A 30 12.15 -41.21 6.26
N GLU A 31 12.01 -41.49 7.53
CA GLU A 31 12.56 -40.76 8.67
C GLU A 31 14.08 -40.73 8.62
N SER A 32 14.69 -39.65 9.11
CA SER A 32 15.79 -39.81 10.07
C SER A 32 16.13 -38.47 10.74
N THR A 33 15.78 -38.42 11.98
CA THR A 33 16.38 -37.77 13.15
C THR A 33 17.87 -37.47 13.04
N SER A 34 18.27 -36.28 13.46
CA SER A 34 19.25 -36.11 14.55
C SER A 34 19.35 -34.69 15.00
N ALA A 35 19.06 -34.51 16.27
CA ALA A 35 19.37 -33.38 17.12
C ALA A 35 20.85 -33.41 17.52
N VAL A 36 21.42 -32.26 17.87
CA VAL A 36 22.37 -31.95 18.97
C VAL A 36 22.64 -30.45 18.91
N THR A 37 22.15 -29.61 19.79
CA THR A 37 22.58 -29.15 21.12
C THR A 37 24.03 -28.61 21.18
N SER A 38 24.12 -27.33 21.57
CA SER A 38 24.91 -26.72 22.65
C SER A 38 25.10 -25.24 22.37
N GLU A 39 24.56 -24.36 23.21
CA GLU A 39 25.08 -23.68 24.41
C GLU A 39 26.25 -22.71 24.09
N ALA A 40 26.01 -21.46 24.29
CA ALA A 40 26.04 -20.58 25.45
C ALA A 40 27.32 -19.72 25.56
N ALA A 41 27.06 -18.55 26.09
CA ALA A 41 27.90 -17.61 26.85
C ALA A 41 28.33 -16.38 26.03
N SER A 42 27.74 -15.17 26.29
CA SER A 42 27.94 -14.25 27.43
C SER A 42 29.36 -13.69 27.49
N GLU A 43 29.48 -12.37 27.30
CA GLU A 43 30.06 -11.49 28.30
C GLU A 43 30.00 -10.00 27.89
N GLU A 44 29.63 -9.20 28.84
CA GLU A 44 29.63 -7.75 28.95
C GLU A 44 31.06 -7.16 28.96
N ALA A 45 31.13 -5.87 28.60
CA ALA A 45 31.89 -4.80 29.30
C ALA A 45 31.80 -3.54 28.45
N SER A 46 31.08 -2.49 28.83
CA SER A 46 31.37 -1.44 29.83
C SER A 46 32.49 -0.45 29.47
N SER A 47 32.03 0.82 29.42
CA SER A 47 32.78 2.09 29.69
C SER A 47 33.70 2.60 28.58
N GLU A 48 33.74 3.86 28.21
CA GLU A 48 33.80 5.10 29.04
C GLU A 48 33.52 6.35 28.20
N GLU A 49 33.01 7.36 28.85
CA GLU A 49 32.81 8.73 28.40
C GLU A 49 34.10 9.38 27.84
N THR A 50 33.88 10.22 26.80
CA THR A 50 34.72 11.41 26.66
C THR A 50 33.88 12.56 26.17
N ILE A 51 33.75 13.56 27.03
CA ILE A 51 33.18 14.88 26.79
C ILE A 51 34.09 15.64 25.83
N GLY A 52 33.52 16.15 24.75
CA GLY A 52 34.14 17.11 23.86
C GLY A 52 33.10 18.11 23.37
N GLU A 53 33.09 19.30 23.97
CA GLU A 53 32.36 20.47 23.48
C GLU A 53 32.85 20.84 22.07
N GLY A 54 31.93 21.18 21.20
CA GLY A 54 32.24 21.90 19.98
C GLY A 54 31.18 21.82 18.90
N ASP A 55 30.43 22.90 18.82
CA ASP A 55 29.73 23.41 17.64
C ASP A 55 28.49 22.67 17.15
N SER A 56 27.39 23.38 17.38
CA SER A 56 26.04 23.01 17.03
C SER A 56 25.83 23.21 15.53
N GLU A 57 26.19 22.23 14.73
CA GLU A 57 25.44 21.94 13.51
C GLU A 57 24.45 20.85 13.89
N THR A 58 23.19 21.22 13.92
CA THR A 58 22.08 20.25 14.05
C THR A 58 22.07 19.42 12.78
N GLU A 59 22.90 18.39 12.71
CA GLU A 59 22.65 17.28 11.80
C GLU A 59 21.29 16.73 12.19
N ILE A 60 20.32 16.96 11.33
CA ILE A 60 19.06 16.22 11.36
C ILE A 60 19.47 14.79 11.05
N VAL A 61 19.70 13.99 12.08
CA VAL A 61 19.84 12.54 11.91
C VAL A 61 18.47 12.05 11.47
N VAL A 62 18.29 11.94 10.15
CA VAL A 62 17.14 11.25 9.56
C VAL A 62 17.32 9.78 9.96
N SER A 63 16.60 9.35 10.97
CA SER A 63 16.56 7.93 11.29
C SER A 63 15.80 7.21 10.21
N ASP A 64 16.41 6.24 9.56
CA ASP A 64 15.74 5.32 8.60
C ASP A 64 14.73 4.38 9.30
N GLU A 65 14.38 4.67 10.55
CA GLU A 65 13.34 3.94 11.27
C GLU A 65 11.99 4.61 11.10
N ALA A 66 10.99 3.80 10.72
CA ALA A 66 9.63 4.26 10.60
C ALA A 66 9.12 4.85 11.92
N ASN A 67 8.60 6.05 11.88
CA ASN A 67 7.91 6.62 13.04
C ASN A 67 6.49 6.04 13.13
N THR A 68 6.40 4.84 13.72
CA THR A 68 5.14 4.10 13.84
C THR A 68 4.09 4.86 14.64
N ALA A 69 4.49 5.66 15.65
CA ALA A 69 3.58 6.46 16.44
C ALA A 69 2.90 7.55 15.58
N ASN A 70 3.64 8.19 14.69
CA ASN A 70 3.08 9.17 13.75
C ASN A 70 2.14 8.50 12.74
N LEU A 71 2.54 7.35 12.20
CA LEU A 71 1.72 6.59 11.24
C LEU A 71 0.40 6.12 11.89
N ASP A 72 0.47 5.57 13.11
CA ASP A 72 -0.71 5.13 13.86
C ASP A 72 -1.63 6.32 14.18
N ALA A 73 -1.07 7.45 14.60
CA ALA A 73 -1.85 8.66 14.91
C ALA A 73 -2.53 9.24 13.66
N ALA A 74 -1.84 9.26 12.52
CA ALA A 74 -2.40 9.75 11.27
C ALA A 74 -3.56 8.87 10.79
N VAL A 75 -3.38 7.55 10.75
CA VAL A 75 -4.43 6.61 10.35
C VAL A 75 -5.65 6.77 11.28
N ALA A 76 -5.44 6.75 12.60
CA ALA A 76 -6.54 6.90 13.57
C ALA A 76 -7.30 8.23 13.40
N ALA A 77 -6.61 9.33 13.12
CA ALA A 77 -7.25 10.63 12.90
C ALA A 77 -8.11 10.65 11.62
N ILE A 78 -7.64 10.02 10.55
CA ILE A 78 -8.36 9.93 9.29
C ILE A 78 -9.56 8.98 9.42
N GLU A 79 -9.39 7.83 10.05
CA GLU A 79 -10.46 6.83 10.26
C GLU A 79 -11.56 7.32 11.20
N ALA A 80 -11.26 8.25 12.10
CA ALA A 80 -12.28 8.89 12.92
C ALA A 80 -13.36 9.61 12.09
N VAL A 81 -13.02 10.06 10.89
CA VAL A 81 -13.95 10.73 9.95
C VAL A 81 -14.28 9.88 8.72
N ASN A 82 -13.47 8.88 8.42
CA ASN A 82 -13.65 7.92 7.33
C ASN A 82 -13.54 6.47 7.85
N PRO A 83 -14.49 6.00 8.65
CA PRO A 83 -14.45 4.65 9.19
C PRO A 83 -14.50 3.62 8.08
N ILE A 84 -13.53 2.70 8.07
CA ILE A 84 -13.45 1.63 7.07
C ILE A 84 -14.41 0.50 7.45
N ALA A 85 -15.32 0.16 6.55
CA ALA A 85 -16.25 -0.96 6.71
C ALA A 85 -15.48 -2.29 6.63
N ASN A 86 -15.66 -3.18 7.63
CA ASN A 86 -14.97 -4.48 7.68
C ASN A 86 -13.46 -4.36 7.41
N PRO A 87 -12.71 -3.60 8.22
CA PRO A 87 -11.33 -3.23 7.92
C PRO A 87 -10.41 -4.45 7.89
N ARG A 88 -9.45 -4.40 6.99
CA ARG A 88 -8.30 -5.29 6.89
C ARG A 88 -7.04 -4.44 6.88
N ALA A 89 -6.17 -4.67 7.83
CA ALA A 89 -4.87 -4.00 7.84
C ALA A 89 -4.09 -4.33 6.57
N LEU A 90 -3.44 -3.33 6.03
CA LEU A 90 -2.53 -3.48 4.90
C LEU A 90 -1.22 -4.13 5.38
N ASP A 91 -0.78 -5.15 4.68
CA ASP A 91 0.49 -5.83 4.85
C ASP A 91 1.42 -5.58 3.66
N ASP A 92 2.65 -6.06 3.72
CA ASP A 92 3.65 -5.87 2.66
C ASP A 92 3.14 -6.36 1.29
N PHE A 93 2.43 -7.50 1.29
CA PHE A 93 1.84 -8.02 0.06
C PHE A 93 0.80 -7.08 -0.54
N SER A 94 -0.08 -6.52 0.32
CA SER A 94 -1.10 -5.57 -0.12
C SER A 94 -0.50 -4.28 -0.65
N VAL A 95 0.53 -3.77 0.01
CA VAL A 95 1.21 -2.53 -0.41
C VAL A 95 1.93 -2.73 -1.74
N GLU A 96 2.64 -3.84 -1.91
CA GLU A 96 3.39 -4.11 -3.13
C GLU A 96 2.51 -4.53 -4.31
N ASN A 97 1.47 -5.35 -4.07
CA ASN A 97 0.72 -6.00 -5.14
C ASN A 97 -0.68 -5.42 -5.36
N GLU A 98 -1.35 -4.89 -4.33
CA GLU A 98 -2.66 -4.27 -4.47
C GLU A 98 -2.53 -2.76 -4.73
N LEU A 99 -1.69 -2.04 -3.93
CA LEU A 99 -1.43 -0.62 -4.11
C LEU A 99 -0.34 -0.34 -5.16
N MET A 100 0.41 -1.37 -5.58
CA MET A 100 1.49 -1.30 -6.58
C MET A 100 2.61 -0.33 -6.19
N LEU A 101 2.95 -0.26 -4.91
CA LEU A 101 4.02 0.59 -4.40
C LEU A 101 5.35 -0.14 -4.36
N THR A 102 6.42 0.58 -4.61
CA THR A 102 7.79 0.10 -4.46
C THR A 102 8.20 0.16 -2.99
N MET A 103 8.28 -1.00 -2.32
CA MET A 103 8.62 -1.09 -0.90
C MET A 103 9.98 -0.44 -0.57
N ASP A 104 10.93 -0.48 -1.50
CA ASP A 104 12.24 0.16 -1.34
C ASP A 104 12.17 1.69 -1.22
N ASN A 105 11.07 2.33 -1.60
CA ASN A 105 10.84 3.76 -1.45
C ASN A 105 10.29 4.14 -0.07
N LEU A 106 9.90 3.15 0.75
CA LEU A 106 9.23 3.35 2.02
C LEU A 106 10.17 3.08 3.19
N VAL A 107 10.07 3.90 4.24
CA VAL A 107 10.62 3.64 5.58
C VAL A 107 9.62 2.79 6.37
N GLY A 108 8.34 3.10 6.24
CA GLY A 108 7.25 2.35 6.85
C GLY A 108 5.90 2.88 6.43
N TYR A 109 4.87 2.17 6.79
CA TYR A 109 3.49 2.50 6.43
C TYR A 109 2.50 1.96 7.45
N LYS A 110 1.27 2.47 7.42
CA LYS A 110 0.08 1.98 8.11
C LYS A 110 -1.15 2.25 7.28
N GLY A 111 -2.19 1.45 7.49
CA GLY A 111 -3.49 1.69 6.87
C GLY A 111 -4.38 0.48 6.87
N ASP A 112 -5.63 0.76 6.56
CA ASP A 112 -6.69 -0.22 6.45
C ASP A 112 -7.43 -0.06 5.12
N VAL A 113 -7.83 -1.18 4.56
CA VAL A 113 -8.68 -1.26 3.38
C VAL A 113 -9.93 -2.06 3.72
N THR A 114 -11.04 -1.71 3.11
CA THR A 114 -12.26 -2.48 3.28
C THR A 114 -12.12 -3.90 2.72
N ASN A 115 -12.61 -4.89 3.47
CA ASN A 115 -12.77 -6.26 2.99
C ASN A 115 -14.20 -6.52 2.47
N ASP A 116 -15.02 -5.48 2.37
CA ASP A 116 -16.37 -5.54 1.83
C ASP A 116 -16.33 -5.27 0.31
N GLN A 117 -16.75 -6.27 -0.47
CA GLN A 117 -16.82 -6.13 -1.94
C GLN A 117 -17.80 -5.05 -2.39
N ALA A 118 -18.75 -4.66 -1.54
CA ALA A 118 -19.69 -3.59 -1.83
C ALA A 118 -19.13 -2.19 -1.54
N ASP A 119 -17.97 -2.08 -0.90
CA ASP A 119 -17.34 -0.82 -0.51
C ASP A 119 -15.98 -0.62 -1.23
N CYS A 120 -15.36 0.55 -1.05
CA CYS A 120 -14.05 0.89 -1.60
C CYS A 120 -13.19 1.71 -0.63
N GLY A 121 -13.60 1.81 0.65
CA GLY A 121 -12.88 2.57 1.66
C GLY A 121 -11.42 2.14 1.80
N LEU A 122 -10.52 3.12 1.82
CA LEU A 122 -9.08 2.94 2.01
C LEU A 122 -8.53 4.12 2.80
N VAL A 123 -7.72 3.83 3.79
CA VAL A 123 -6.82 4.78 4.44
C VAL A 123 -5.42 4.18 4.40
N PHE A 124 -4.49 4.88 3.80
CA PHE A 124 -3.09 4.48 3.76
C PHE A 124 -2.20 5.69 4.01
N VAL A 125 -1.25 5.53 4.92
CA VAL A 125 -0.23 6.54 5.25
C VAL A 125 1.13 5.87 5.22
N ALA A 126 2.07 6.47 4.52
CA ALA A 126 3.46 6.01 4.44
C ALA A 126 4.43 7.11 4.82
N GLN A 127 5.54 6.72 5.41
CA GLN A 127 6.76 7.50 5.50
C GLN A 127 7.68 7.07 4.36
N ALA A 128 7.92 7.96 3.43
CA ALA A 128 8.84 7.72 2.32
C ALA A 128 10.29 7.94 2.77
N LYS A 129 11.23 7.25 2.14
CA LYS A 129 12.66 7.55 2.27
C LYS A 129 12.98 8.93 1.70
N ASP A 130 14.09 9.49 2.11
CA ASP A 130 14.54 10.79 1.64
C ASP A 130 14.62 10.84 0.11
N GLY A 131 13.96 11.87 -0.45
CA GLY A 131 13.91 12.07 -1.90
C GLY A 131 12.94 11.13 -2.64
N GLN A 132 12.20 10.26 -1.96
CA GLN A 132 11.26 9.30 -2.58
C GLN A 132 9.78 9.72 -2.49
N VAL A 133 9.47 10.85 -1.84
CA VAL A 133 8.08 11.33 -1.67
C VAL A 133 7.36 11.46 -3.01
N ASP A 134 8.01 12.06 -4.01
CA ASP A 134 7.41 12.26 -5.33
C ASP A 134 7.22 10.92 -6.08
N ALA A 135 8.11 9.95 -5.89
CA ALA A 135 7.97 8.62 -6.46
C ALA A 135 6.77 7.88 -5.84
N VAL A 136 6.67 7.84 -4.51
CA VAL A 136 5.53 7.23 -3.80
C VAL A 136 4.22 7.90 -4.19
N LYS A 137 4.20 9.24 -4.26
CA LYS A 137 3.02 9.97 -4.71
C LYS A 137 2.61 9.59 -6.13
N ALA A 138 3.56 9.50 -7.06
CA ALA A 138 3.27 9.13 -8.44
C ALA A 138 2.73 7.69 -8.56
N GLU A 139 3.25 6.76 -7.76
CA GLU A 139 2.74 5.39 -7.67
C GLU A 139 1.29 5.37 -7.14
N LEU A 140 0.97 6.15 -6.11
CA LEU A 140 -0.40 6.28 -5.60
C LEU A 140 -1.36 6.96 -6.60
N GLU A 141 -0.88 7.93 -7.37
CA GLU A 141 -1.66 8.54 -8.47
C GLU A 141 -1.95 7.50 -9.57
N ALA A 142 -0.98 6.67 -9.93
CA ALA A 142 -1.18 5.57 -10.88
C ALA A 142 -2.16 4.52 -10.34
N TYR A 143 -2.07 4.17 -9.06
CA TYR A 143 -3.04 3.30 -8.40
C TYR A 143 -4.46 3.88 -8.47
N LYS A 144 -4.64 5.14 -8.08
CA LYS A 144 -5.92 5.86 -8.18
C LYS A 144 -6.48 5.84 -9.61
N GLU A 145 -5.63 6.08 -10.61
CA GLU A 145 -6.04 6.02 -12.01
C GLU A 145 -6.48 4.61 -12.42
N SER A 146 -5.76 3.58 -11.98
CA SER A 146 -6.10 2.19 -12.27
C SER A 146 -7.48 1.79 -11.76
N LEU A 147 -7.87 2.26 -10.57
CA LEU A 147 -9.19 2.02 -9.98
C LEU A 147 -10.31 2.66 -10.79
N SER A 148 -10.02 3.78 -11.44
CA SER A 148 -10.99 4.59 -12.18
C SER A 148 -11.04 4.28 -13.67
N ALA A 149 -10.12 3.47 -14.18
CA ALA A 149 -10.01 3.14 -15.61
C ALA A 149 -11.11 2.19 -16.13
N ASN A 150 -11.86 1.52 -15.24
CA ASN A 150 -12.82 0.49 -15.59
C ASN A 150 -14.27 1.01 -15.59
N ASP A 151 -14.59 1.96 -16.46
CA ASP A 151 -15.95 2.53 -16.63
C ASP A 151 -16.97 1.54 -17.23
N LEU A 152 -16.60 0.27 -17.42
CA LEU A 152 -17.43 -0.70 -18.17
C LEU A 152 -18.61 -1.28 -17.38
N TYR A 153 -18.62 -1.13 -16.05
CA TYR A 153 -19.64 -1.75 -15.20
C TYR A 153 -20.41 -0.68 -14.41
N ALA A 154 -21.64 -0.41 -14.82
CA ALA A 154 -22.52 0.55 -14.14
C ALA A 154 -22.76 0.23 -12.65
N GLU A 155 -22.63 -1.03 -12.27
CA GLU A 155 -22.75 -1.51 -10.89
C GLU A 155 -21.63 -1.02 -9.97
N PHE A 156 -20.49 -0.56 -10.54
CA PHE A 156 -19.36 0.00 -9.79
C PHE A 156 -19.25 1.52 -9.90
N ALA A 157 -20.24 2.19 -10.48
CA ALA A 157 -20.19 3.62 -10.74
C ALA A 157 -19.91 4.44 -9.48
N ASP A 158 -20.52 4.08 -8.34
CA ASP A 158 -20.31 4.78 -7.08
C ASP A 158 -18.88 4.61 -6.55
N LYS A 159 -18.33 3.40 -6.62
CA LYS A 159 -16.93 3.14 -6.24
C LYS A 159 -15.95 3.88 -7.12
N ILE A 160 -16.18 3.85 -8.44
CA ILE A 160 -15.37 4.58 -9.41
C ILE A 160 -15.40 6.07 -9.14
N ALA A 161 -16.55 6.63 -8.81
CA ALA A 161 -16.68 8.04 -8.45
C ALA A 161 -15.87 8.38 -7.20
N LEU A 162 -15.94 7.56 -6.14
CA LEU A 162 -15.17 7.75 -4.93
C LEU A 162 -13.65 7.57 -5.16
N ALA A 163 -13.25 6.58 -5.97
CA ALA A 163 -11.86 6.41 -6.33
C ALA A 163 -11.31 7.60 -7.14
N LYS A 164 -12.10 8.18 -8.05
CA LYS A 164 -11.74 9.41 -8.78
C LYS A 164 -11.56 10.60 -7.84
N ASP A 165 -12.32 10.63 -6.76
CA ASP A 165 -12.28 11.68 -5.74
C ASP A 165 -11.26 11.40 -4.63
N ALA A 166 -10.53 10.27 -4.66
CA ALA A 166 -9.52 9.94 -3.68
C ALA A 166 -8.54 11.10 -3.43
N ARG A 167 -8.19 11.31 -2.18
CA ARG A 167 -7.23 12.34 -1.75
C ARG A 167 -5.83 11.74 -1.65
N ILE A 168 -4.87 12.38 -2.29
CA ILE A 168 -3.44 12.07 -2.14
C ILE A 168 -2.76 13.34 -1.62
N VAL A 169 -2.19 13.26 -0.43
CA VAL A 169 -1.59 14.40 0.27
C VAL A 169 -0.19 14.05 0.72
N THR A 170 0.70 15.04 0.69
CA THR A 170 2.08 14.91 1.18
C THR A 170 2.38 16.00 2.20
N ASN A 171 3.12 15.65 3.26
CA ASN A 171 3.70 16.61 4.19
C ASN A 171 5.05 16.10 4.70
N GLY A 172 6.13 16.85 4.49
CA GLY A 172 7.49 16.37 4.75
C GLY A 172 7.76 15.09 3.95
N ASN A 173 8.15 14.04 4.63
CA ASN A 173 8.36 12.70 4.06
C ASN A 173 7.14 11.76 4.21
N TYR A 174 6.00 12.26 4.66
CA TYR A 174 4.75 11.49 4.74
C TYR A 174 3.91 11.68 3.49
N VAL A 175 3.31 10.57 3.04
CA VAL A 175 2.38 10.50 1.91
C VAL A 175 1.16 9.72 2.35
N ALA A 176 -0.02 10.22 2.05
CA ALA A 176 -1.28 9.51 2.33
C ALA A 176 -2.17 9.43 1.10
N ILE A 177 -2.90 8.32 0.97
CA ILE A 177 -4.06 8.21 0.09
C ILE A 177 -5.27 7.80 0.91
N VAL A 178 -6.40 8.47 0.66
CA VAL A 178 -7.68 8.17 1.29
C VAL A 178 -8.77 8.06 0.24
N ILE A 179 -9.49 6.95 0.26
CA ILE A 179 -10.72 6.75 -0.49
C ILE A 179 -11.87 6.67 0.51
N ALA A 180 -12.89 7.49 0.34
CA ALA A 180 -14.06 7.47 1.20
C ALA A 180 -14.83 6.15 1.05
N GLY A 181 -15.39 5.65 2.16
CA GLY A 181 -16.33 4.54 2.12
C GLY A 181 -17.67 4.96 1.52
N ILE A 182 -18.36 4.03 0.85
CA ILE A 182 -19.68 4.28 0.23
C ILE A 182 -20.72 4.74 1.26
N ALA A 183 -20.64 4.22 2.48
CA ALA A 183 -21.59 4.56 3.54
C ALA A 183 -21.43 6.00 4.06
N ASN A 184 -20.25 6.60 3.90
CA ASN A 184 -19.95 7.95 4.41
C ASN A 184 -18.99 8.71 3.50
N PRO A 185 -19.42 9.15 2.31
CA PRO A 185 -18.57 9.78 1.30
C PRO A 185 -18.33 11.27 1.61
N ASP A 186 -17.85 11.61 2.82
CA ASP A 186 -17.61 13.01 3.23
C ASP A 186 -16.14 13.42 3.02
N TYR A 187 -15.80 13.82 1.82
CA TYR A 187 -14.47 14.33 1.50
C TYR A 187 -14.13 15.67 2.18
N THR A 188 -15.12 16.46 2.62
CA THR A 188 -14.83 17.70 3.35
C THR A 188 -14.25 17.41 4.73
N ALA A 189 -14.82 16.41 5.43
CA ALA A 189 -14.29 15.95 6.71
C ALA A 189 -12.90 15.30 6.54
N ILE A 190 -12.72 14.49 5.48
CA ILE A 190 -11.44 13.87 5.14
C ILE A 190 -10.37 14.93 4.85
N ASP A 191 -10.67 15.94 4.03
CA ASP A 191 -9.75 17.02 3.70
C ASP A 191 -9.29 17.76 4.98
N THR A 192 -10.23 18.06 5.89
CA THR A 192 -9.94 18.71 7.19
C THR A 192 -9.04 17.81 8.08
N ALA A 193 -9.31 16.52 8.10
CA ALA A 193 -8.49 15.58 8.88
C ALA A 193 -7.06 15.47 8.30
N LEU A 194 -6.92 15.40 6.98
CA LEU A 194 -5.64 15.30 6.29
C LEU A 194 -4.74 16.52 6.51
N GLU A 195 -5.31 17.74 6.63
CA GLU A 195 -4.56 18.97 6.93
C GLU A 195 -3.78 18.87 8.24
N THR A 196 -4.28 18.11 9.21
CA THR A 196 -3.70 17.98 10.54
C THR A 196 -3.03 16.62 10.78
N ALA A 197 -3.52 15.56 10.17
CA ALA A 197 -3.07 14.18 10.41
C ALA A 197 -1.60 13.95 10.05
N LEU A 198 -1.05 14.69 9.09
CA LEU A 198 0.35 14.58 8.67
C LEU A 198 1.24 15.70 9.23
N SER A 199 0.75 16.50 10.17
CA SER A 199 1.51 17.60 10.78
C SER A 199 2.20 17.11 12.05
N PHE A 200 3.43 16.60 11.91
CA PHE A 200 4.26 16.07 12.99
C PHE A 200 5.46 16.95 13.26
#